data_4dd41fc2c6023fcd38f527f56e1c06ad
#
_entry.id   4dd41fc2c6023fcd38f527f56e1c06ad
#
_cell.length_a   1.000
_cell.length_b   1.000
_cell.length_c   1.000
_cell.angle_alpha   90.00
_cell.angle_beta   90.00
_cell.angle_gamma   90.00
#
_symmetry.space_group_name_H-M   'P 1'
#
loop_
_entity.id
_entity.type
_entity.pdbx_description
1 polymer ?
#
loop_
_entity_poly.entity_id
_entity_poly.type
_entity_poly.pdbx_seq_one_letter_code
_entity_poly.pdbx_strand_id
1 'polypeptide(L)'
;ILRCLVGSEMCIRDSIRKLANYGSAVFLGRCADYILKDIKNCTSVYLYADREFRKNRVKEIYGSNAEIMDKEEKNRADYYNYYTGNRWGDINNYDFAINTSKVSFEEAADLIYRFAKDKQKNLKDR
;
A
#
# COMPACT_ATOMS: atom_id res chain seq x y z
N ILE A 1 14.04 5.32 8.62
CA ILE A 1 12.90 6.21 8.82
C ILE A 1 13.18 7.51 8.12
N LEU A 2 12.32 7.83 7.21
CA LEU A 2 12.44 9.03 6.43
C LEU A 2 11.81 10.19 7.17
N ARG A 3 12.65 11.10 7.63
CA ARG A 3 12.17 12.34 8.22
C ARG A 3 12.34 13.48 7.23
N CYS A 4 11.24 14.08 6.90
CA CYS A 4 11.22 15.31 6.15
C CYS A 4 10.92 16.45 7.12
N LEU A 5 11.87 17.34 7.31
CA LEU A 5 11.75 18.45 8.27
C LEU A 5 10.62 19.42 7.94
N VAL A 6 10.22 19.47 6.71
CA VAL A 6 9.19 20.38 6.23
C VAL A 6 8.05 19.57 5.60
N GLY A 7 7.59 18.50 6.14
CA GLY A 7 6.43 17.74 5.68
C GLY A 7 6.12 17.83 4.17
N SER A 8 7.13 18.03 3.35
CA SER A 8 6.98 18.25 1.93
C SER A 8 6.79 16.92 1.21
N GLU A 9 5.75 16.83 0.40
CA GLU A 9 5.50 15.65 -0.43
C GLU A 9 6.64 15.38 -1.41
N MET A 10 7.32 16.41 -1.86
CA MET A 10 8.51 16.26 -2.71
C MET A 10 9.63 15.54 -1.98
N CYS A 11 9.83 15.82 -0.70
CA CYS A 11 10.85 15.18 0.12
C CYS A 11 10.53 13.70 0.33
N ILE A 12 9.28 13.36 0.61
CA ILE A 12 8.81 11.97 0.74
C ILE A 12 8.98 11.23 -0.59
N ARG A 13 8.58 11.84 -1.69
CA ARG A 13 8.69 11.30 -3.03
C ARG A 13 10.15 10.98 -3.39
N ASP A 14 11.04 11.93 -3.19
CA ASP A 14 12.47 11.76 -3.49
C ASP A 14 13.07 10.64 -2.65
N SER A 15 12.69 10.57 -1.39
CA SER A 15 13.17 9.54 -0.46
C SER A 15 12.71 8.14 -0.87
N ILE A 16 11.46 8.00 -1.29
CA ILE A 16 10.91 6.72 -1.77
C ILE A 16 11.66 6.26 -3.03
N ARG A 17 11.87 7.16 -3.98
CA ARG A 17 12.61 6.87 -5.21
C ARG A 17 14.05 6.45 -4.91
N LYS A 18 14.70 7.16 -4.02
CA LYS A 18 16.07 6.87 -3.61
C LYS A 18 16.18 5.47 -2.99
N LEU A 19 15.28 5.14 -2.07
CA LEU A 19 15.26 3.81 -1.45
C LEU A 19 14.97 2.70 -2.45
N ALA A 20 14.06 2.92 -3.37
CA ALA A 20 13.72 1.94 -4.41
C ALA A 20 14.93 1.66 -5.31
N ASN A 21 15.74 2.67 -5.62
CA ASN A 21 16.94 2.50 -6.43
C ASN A 21 18.09 1.86 -5.64
N TYR A 22 18.05 1.93 -4.32
CA TYR A 22 19.11 1.40 -3.48
C TYR A 22 19.06 -0.12 -3.32
N GLY A 23 17.88 -0.72 -3.40
CA GLY A 23 17.71 -2.17 -3.28
C GLY A 23 16.27 -2.57 -3.05
N SER A 24 16.09 -3.82 -2.61
CA SER A 24 14.77 -4.34 -2.32
C SER A 24 14.15 -3.63 -1.12
N ALA A 25 12.88 -3.24 -1.24
CA ALA A 25 12.19 -2.52 -0.18
C ALA A 25 10.69 -2.81 -0.23
N VAL A 26 10.03 -2.68 0.92
CA VAL A 26 8.58 -2.72 1.05
C VAL A 26 8.13 -1.36 1.57
N PHE A 27 7.22 -0.73 0.85
CA PHE A 27 6.69 0.58 1.22
C PHE A 27 5.23 0.44 1.67
N LEU A 28 4.91 1.04 2.80
CA LEU A 28 3.56 1.06 3.34
C LEU A 28 2.93 2.43 3.12
N GLY A 29 1.98 2.50 2.21
CA GLY A 29 1.24 3.73 1.93
C GLY A 29 2.08 4.83 1.29
N ARG A 30 1.79 6.08 1.63
CA ARG A 30 2.47 7.30 1.15
C ARG A 30 2.48 7.44 -0.37
N CYS A 31 1.48 6.89 -1.03
CA CYS A 31 1.35 6.92 -2.49
C CYS A 31 2.55 6.29 -3.23
N ALA A 32 3.24 5.36 -2.57
CA ALA A 32 4.42 4.72 -3.15
C ALA A 32 4.10 3.99 -4.46
N ASP A 33 2.94 3.38 -4.57
CA ASP A 33 2.46 2.73 -5.80
C ASP A 33 2.43 3.71 -6.98
N TYR A 34 1.99 4.94 -6.75
CA TYR A 34 1.97 6.00 -7.76
C TYR A 34 3.38 6.52 -8.06
N ILE A 35 4.17 6.78 -7.01
CA ILE A 35 5.53 7.30 -7.15
C ILE A 35 6.42 6.33 -7.94
N LEU A 36 6.23 5.02 -7.73
CA LEU A 36 7.05 3.97 -8.34
C LEU A 36 6.37 3.31 -9.55
N LYS A 37 5.31 3.89 -10.09
CA LYS A 37 4.52 3.29 -11.18
C LYS A 37 5.32 2.99 -12.44
N ASP A 38 6.37 3.73 -12.70
CA ASP A 38 7.20 3.57 -13.88
C ASP A 38 8.33 2.55 -13.70
N ILE A 39 8.52 2.04 -12.49
CA ILE A 39 9.50 1.01 -12.20
C ILE A 39 8.89 -0.35 -12.47
N LYS A 40 9.40 -1.06 -13.47
CA LYS A 40 8.84 -2.33 -13.92
C LYS A 40 8.85 -3.42 -12.84
N ASN A 41 9.91 -3.51 -12.07
CA ASN A 41 10.04 -4.50 -11.00
C ASN A 41 9.52 -3.94 -9.66
N CYS A 42 8.32 -3.40 -9.69
CA CYS A 42 7.61 -2.91 -8.52
C CYS A 42 6.23 -3.53 -8.51
N THR A 43 5.86 -4.18 -7.41
CA THR A 43 4.54 -4.79 -7.25
C THR A 43 3.69 -3.92 -6.34
N SER A 44 2.57 -3.43 -6.85
CA SER A 44 1.63 -2.64 -6.07
C SER A 44 0.49 -3.52 -5.58
N VAL A 45 0.25 -3.48 -4.29
CA VAL A 45 -0.74 -4.34 -3.62
C VAL A 45 -1.72 -3.49 -2.82
N TYR A 46 -2.99 -3.80 -2.96
CA TYR A 46 -4.04 -3.20 -2.15
C TYR A 46 -4.60 -4.24 -1.18
N LEU A 47 -4.48 -3.95 0.11
CA LEU A 47 -5.03 -4.79 1.15
C LEU A 47 -6.34 -4.18 1.63
N TYR A 48 -7.39 -4.98 1.65
CA TYR A 48 -8.69 -4.54 2.15
C TYR A 48 -9.30 -5.65 3.00
N ALA A 49 -10.38 -5.35 3.67
CA ALA A 49 -11.07 -6.32 4.51
C ALA A 49 -12.54 -5.93 4.68
N ASP A 50 -13.36 -6.89 5.02
CA ASP A 50 -14.77 -6.66 5.32
C ASP A 50 -14.89 -5.69 6.50
N ARG A 51 -15.89 -4.83 6.48
CA ARG A 51 -16.06 -3.78 7.50
C ARG A 51 -16.10 -4.31 8.92
N GLU A 52 -16.82 -5.40 9.16
CA GLU A 52 -16.92 -6.01 10.49
C GLU A 52 -15.56 -6.54 10.98
N PHE A 53 -14.80 -7.13 10.08
CA PHE A 53 -13.45 -7.59 10.40
C PHE A 53 -12.56 -6.41 10.82
N ARG A 54 -12.58 -5.32 10.07
CA ARG A 54 -11.79 -4.12 10.37
C ARG A 54 -12.22 -3.49 11.70
N LYS A 55 -13.50 -3.41 11.93
CA LYS A 55 -14.07 -2.85 13.15
C LYS A 55 -13.63 -3.63 14.38
N ASN A 56 -13.70 -4.95 14.32
CA ASN A 56 -13.29 -5.82 15.42
C ASN A 56 -11.79 -5.72 15.67
N ARG A 57 -10.99 -5.70 14.61
CA ARG A 57 -9.54 -5.57 14.72
C ARG A 57 -9.12 -4.24 15.35
N VAL A 58 -9.74 -3.15 14.93
CA VAL A 58 -9.47 -1.82 15.49
C VAL A 58 -9.79 -1.78 16.98
N LYS A 59 -10.90 -2.39 17.39
CA LYS A 59 -11.29 -2.47 18.79
C LYS A 59 -10.33 -3.33 19.61
N GLU A 60 -9.97 -4.51 19.12
CA GLU A 60 -9.15 -5.47 19.86
C GLU A 60 -7.69 -5.05 19.96
N ILE A 61 -7.11 -4.55 18.87
CA ILE A 61 -5.67 -4.27 18.78
C ILE A 61 -5.34 -2.84 19.19
N TYR A 62 -6.17 -1.89 18.74
CA TYR A 62 -5.88 -0.46 18.93
C TYR A 62 -6.76 0.21 19.98
N GLY A 63 -7.74 -0.52 20.55
CA GLY A 63 -8.67 0.04 21.53
C GLY A 63 -9.51 1.19 20.98
N SER A 64 -9.64 1.29 19.67
CA SER A 64 -10.35 2.37 18.99
C SER A 64 -11.76 1.95 18.58
N ASN A 65 -12.53 2.85 17.99
CA ASN A 65 -13.91 2.59 17.58
C ASN A 65 -14.11 2.80 16.07
N ALA A 66 -15.30 2.43 15.60
CA ALA A 66 -15.64 2.49 14.18
C ALA A 66 -15.63 3.92 13.62
N GLU A 67 -15.97 4.92 14.42
CA GLU A 67 -15.98 6.32 13.96
C GLU A 67 -14.56 6.82 13.65
N ILE A 68 -13.62 6.50 14.54
CA ILE A 68 -12.21 6.84 14.32
C ILE A 68 -11.67 6.07 13.13
N MET A 69 -12.02 4.81 12.99
CA MET A 69 -11.63 3.98 11.84
C MET A 69 -12.10 4.61 10.53
N ASP A 70 -13.37 4.98 10.45
CA ASP A 70 -13.95 5.59 9.26
C ASP A 70 -13.27 6.91 8.91
N LYS A 71 -12.97 7.71 9.92
CA LYS A 71 -12.27 8.99 9.75
C LYS A 71 -10.87 8.81 9.20
N GLU A 72 -10.13 7.85 9.72
CA GLU A 72 -8.78 7.55 9.25
C GLU A 72 -8.77 6.99 7.83
N GLU A 73 -9.73 6.13 7.50
CA GLU A 73 -9.87 5.62 6.14
C GLU A 73 -10.18 6.73 5.15
N LYS A 74 -11.07 7.65 5.54
CA LYS A 74 -11.37 8.82 4.73
C LYS A 74 -10.14 9.70 4.52
N ASN A 75 -9.36 9.90 5.57
CA ASN A 75 -8.13 10.68 5.48
C ASN A 75 -7.13 10.04 4.53
N ARG A 76 -6.98 8.72 4.55
CA ARG A 76 -6.10 8.00 3.61
C ARG A 76 -6.58 8.16 2.18
N ALA A 77 -7.88 8.02 1.95
CA ALA A 77 -8.46 8.18 0.62
C ALA A 77 -8.27 9.61 0.11
N ASP A 78 -8.54 10.60 0.94
CA ASP A 78 -8.38 12.02 0.57
C ASP A 78 -6.92 12.35 0.26
N TYR A 79 -5.99 11.85 1.06
CA TYR A 79 -4.55 12.03 0.84
C TYR A 79 -4.12 11.44 -0.51
N TYR A 80 -4.49 10.20 -0.75
CA TYR A 80 -4.13 9.50 -1.99
C TYR A 80 -4.74 10.20 -3.21
N ASN A 81 -6.03 10.50 -3.15
CA ASN A 81 -6.73 11.11 -4.27
C ASN A 81 -6.16 12.49 -4.61
N TYR A 82 -5.80 13.26 -3.59
CA TYR A 82 -5.24 14.59 -3.77
C TYR A 82 -3.87 14.54 -4.44
N TYR A 83 -2.96 13.68 -3.94
CA TYR A 83 -1.59 13.67 -4.42
C TYR A 83 -1.38 12.88 -5.70
N THR A 84 -2.24 11.91 -6.00
CA THR A 84 -2.08 11.09 -7.21
C THR A 84 -3.02 11.48 -8.33
N GLY A 85 -4.12 12.14 -8.02
CA GLY A 85 -5.19 12.36 -8.99
C GLY A 85 -5.99 11.11 -9.31
N ASN A 86 -5.64 9.97 -8.72
CA ASN A 86 -6.32 8.69 -8.89
C ASN A 86 -7.22 8.40 -7.70
N ARG A 87 -8.15 7.46 -7.87
CA ARG A 87 -9.04 7.06 -6.80
C ARG A 87 -8.40 5.95 -5.97
N TRP A 88 -8.30 6.16 -4.66
CA TRP A 88 -7.80 5.14 -3.74
C TRP A 88 -8.72 3.92 -3.74
N GLY A 89 -8.14 2.73 -3.86
CA GLY A 89 -8.90 1.49 -3.92
C GLY A 89 -9.39 1.10 -5.30
N ASP A 90 -9.12 1.90 -6.32
CA ASP A 90 -9.42 1.53 -7.70
C ASP A 90 -8.46 0.42 -8.13
N ILE A 91 -9.00 -0.71 -8.56
CA ILE A 91 -8.20 -1.87 -8.93
C ILE A 91 -7.19 -1.59 -10.05
N ASN A 92 -7.45 -0.60 -10.88
CA ASN A 92 -6.54 -0.23 -11.96
C ASN A 92 -5.21 0.36 -11.47
N ASN A 93 -5.14 0.77 -10.20
CA ASN A 93 -3.92 1.33 -9.62
C ASN A 93 -2.99 0.25 -9.07
N TYR A 94 -3.44 -1.01 -8.99
CA TYR A 94 -2.72 -2.07 -8.28
C TYR A 94 -2.55 -3.30 -9.15
N ASP A 95 -1.46 -4.02 -8.93
CA ASP A 95 -1.23 -5.31 -9.56
C ASP A 95 -2.07 -6.42 -8.91
N PHE A 96 -2.34 -6.26 -7.62
CA PHE A 96 -2.90 -7.35 -6.81
C PHE A 96 -3.67 -6.79 -5.63
N ALA A 97 -4.84 -7.35 -5.37
CA ALA A 97 -5.67 -6.96 -4.23
C ALA A 97 -6.05 -8.19 -3.42
N ILE A 98 -5.99 -8.10 -2.10
CA ILE A 98 -6.29 -9.21 -1.20
C ILE A 98 -7.28 -8.76 -0.13
N ASN A 99 -8.35 -9.54 0.04
CA ASN A 99 -9.26 -9.38 1.16
C ASN A 99 -8.68 -10.14 2.36
N THR A 100 -8.10 -9.42 3.31
CA THR A 100 -7.45 -10.00 4.47
C THR A 100 -8.40 -10.55 5.53
N SER A 101 -9.71 -10.38 5.34
CA SER A 101 -10.69 -11.06 6.18
C SER A 101 -10.94 -12.52 5.76
N LYS A 102 -10.46 -12.92 4.58
CA LYS A 102 -10.68 -14.26 4.02
C LYS A 102 -9.47 -15.18 4.16
N VAL A 103 -8.29 -14.63 4.41
CA VAL A 103 -7.04 -15.39 4.58
C VAL A 103 -6.30 -14.86 5.79
N SER A 104 -5.41 -15.65 6.37
CA SER A 104 -4.54 -15.17 7.43
C SER A 104 -3.54 -14.16 6.88
N PHE A 105 -2.95 -13.37 7.77
CA PHE A 105 -1.91 -12.40 7.35
C PHE A 105 -0.69 -13.10 6.80
N GLU A 106 -0.36 -14.27 7.34
CA GLU A 106 0.75 -15.09 6.85
C GLU A 106 0.48 -15.60 5.44
N GLU A 107 -0.72 -16.10 5.19
CA GLU A 107 -1.15 -16.53 3.86
C GLU A 107 -1.16 -15.36 2.87
N ALA A 108 -1.61 -14.19 3.31
CA ALA A 108 -1.58 -12.98 2.48
C ALA A 108 -0.15 -12.61 2.10
N ALA A 109 0.77 -12.65 3.07
CA ALA A 109 2.18 -12.37 2.80
C ALA A 109 2.79 -13.36 1.79
N ASP A 110 2.46 -14.64 1.90
CA ASP A 110 2.91 -15.66 0.95
C ASP A 110 2.37 -15.42 -0.45
N LEU A 111 1.10 -15.03 -0.56
CA LEU A 111 0.48 -14.69 -1.84
C LEU A 111 1.18 -13.50 -2.49
N ILE A 112 1.47 -12.46 -1.72
CA ILE A 112 2.18 -11.28 -2.22
C ILE A 112 3.58 -11.65 -2.71
N TYR A 113 4.31 -12.43 -1.92
CA TYR A 113 5.66 -12.88 -2.27
C TYR A 113 5.64 -13.67 -3.57
N ARG A 114 4.72 -14.60 -3.69
CA ARG A 114 4.58 -15.45 -4.87
C ARG A 114 4.24 -14.63 -6.11
N PHE A 115 3.31 -13.70 -5.99
CA PHE A 115 2.95 -12.81 -7.10
C PHE A 115 4.16 -11.97 -7.55
N ALA A 116 4.88 -11.40 -6.59
CA ALA A 116 6.06 -10.58 -6.90
C ALA A 116 7.14 -11.38 -7.60
N LYS A 117 7.36 -12.63 -7.17
CA LYS A 117 8.33 -13.52 -7.81
C LYS A 117 7.91 -13.89 -9.23
N ASP A 118 6.66 -14.21 -9.44
CA ASP A 118 6.13 -14.54 -10.77
C ASP A 118 6.20 -13.34 -11.70
N LYS A 119 5.87 -12.15 -11.21
CA LYS A 119 5.99 -10.92 -11.97
C LYS A 119 7.44 -10.67 -12.39
N GLN A 120 8.38 -10.82 -11.47
CA GLN A 120 9.80 -10.64 -11.74
C GLN A 120 10.29 -11.60 -12.81
N LYS A 121 9.87 -12.86 -12.73
CA LYS A 121 10.20 -13.88 -13.73
C LYS A 121 9.67 -13.50 -15.10
N ASN A 122 8.41 -13.10 -15.19
CA ASN A 122 7.79 -12.70 -16.45
C ASN A 122 8.46 -11.49 -17.09
N LEU A 123 8.95 -10.58 -16.28
CA LEU A 123 9.70 -9.41 -16.77
C LEU A 123 11.04 -9.80 -17.40
N LYS A 124 11.68 -10.85 -16.88
CA LYS A 124 12.95 -11.36 -17.44
C LYS A 124 12.73 -12.14 -18.74
N ASP A 125 11.58 -12.80 -18.88
CA ASP A 125 11.26 -13.64 -20.03
C ASP A 125 10.68 -12.86 -21.22
N ARG A 126 10.43 -11.57 -21.04
CA ARG A 126 9.89 -10.70 -22.10
C ARG A 126 10.95 -9.92 -22.84
#